data_ef89c11f3c5dbf28be1e677e4890faa1
#
_entry.id   ef89c11f3c5dbf28be1e677e4890faa1
#
_cell.length_a   1.000
_cell.length_b   1.000
_cell.length_c   1.000
_cell.angle_alpha   90.00
_cell.angle_beta   90.00
_cell.angle_gamma   90.00
#
_symmetry.space_group_name_H-M   'P 1'
#
loop_
_entity.id
_entity.type
_entity.pdbx_description
1 polymer ?
#
loop_
_entity_poly.entity_id
_entity_poly.type
_entity_poly.pdbx_seq_one_letter_code
_entity_poly.pdbx_strand_id
1 'polypeptide(L)'
;MNTVKGPARLTHRQRQALATRGLILDTARQLFRDRGYAGTTIEAIAAGAGVAVNTIYASFGSKRSILTAIRLRWLEQAEVPRLDAEANSEPDPARRFALMARLFRQQYESGLDIVLAIFSAAEVDPEVKAELQPVAGERAARLEGVVKGLRGGIRPGLTIRRAAGLLRALVQANIYQELVVRSGWSPDDYERWLATTLMEQIVGDAPARPA
;
A
#
# COMPACT_ATOMS: atom_id res chain seq x y z
N MET A 1 -28.04 -23.08 -24.99
CA MET A 1 -27.06 -23.70 -24.06
C MET A 1 -25.73 -23.00 -24.28
N ASN A 2 -25.38 -22.05 -23.43
CA ASN A 2 -24.12 -21.31 -23.53
C ASN A 2 -23.09 -21.99 -22.63
N THR A 3 -22.16 -22.73 -23.22
CA THR A 3 -21.06 -23.38 -22.52
C THR A 3 -20.09 -22.33 -22.02
N VAL A 4 -20.08 -22.06 -20.71
CA VAL A 4 -19.07 -21.23 -20.05
C VAL A 4 -17.73 -21.95 -20.20
N LYS A 5 -16.86 -21.40 -21.06
CA LYS A 5 -15.49 -21.89 -21.28
C LYS A 5 -14.70 -21.66 -19.99
N GLY A 6 -14.37 -22.73 -19.26
CA GLY A 6 -13.54 -22.67 -18.07
C GLY A 6 -12.18 -22.02 -18.35
N PRO A 7 -11.47 -21.48 -17.33
CA PRO A 7 -10.21 -20.79 -17.51
C PRO A 7 -9.21 -21.68 -18.24
N ALA A 8 -8.66 -21.18 -19.35
CA ALA A 8 -7.71 -21.90 -20.19
C ALA A 8 -6.46 -22.28 -19.37
N ARG A 9 -6.12 -23.57 -19.30
CA ARG A 9 -4.90 -24.04 -18.65
C ARG A 9 -3.68 -23.41 -19.32
N LEU A 10 -2.86 -22.72 -18.52
CA LEU A 10 -1.59 -22.16 -18.99
C LEU A 10 -0.69 -23.24 -19.60
N THR A 11 -0.07 -22.95 -20.74
CA THR A 11 0.95 -23.81 -21.34
C THR A 11 2.20 -23.90 -20.46
N HIS A 12 3.03 -24.91 -20.65
CA HIS A 12 4.31 -25.03 -19.94
C HIS A 12 5.18 -23.78 -20.09
N ARG A 13 5.29 -23.25 -21.31
CA ARG A 13 6.05 -22.02 -21.61
C ARG A 13 5.50 -20.81 -20.85
N GLN A 14 4.18 -20.65 -20.76
CA GLN A 14 3.56 -19.57 -20.01
C GLN A 14 3.84 -19.68 -18.51
N ARG A 15 3.74 -20.89 -17.94
CA ARG A 15 4.10 -21.13 -16.53
C ARG A 15 5.56 -20.79 -16.24
N GLN A 16 6.48 -21.20 -17.12
CA GLN A 16 7.89 -20.89 -16.97
C GLN A 16 8.16 -19.39 -17.06
N ALA A 17 7.53 -18.67 -17.99
CA ALA A 17 7.64 -17.22 -18.11
C ALA A 17 7.12 -16.49 -16.84
N LEU A 18 6.00 -16.94 -16.28
CA LEU A 18 5.49 -16.39 -15.03
C LEU A 18 6.40 -16.67 -13.83
N ALA A 19 6.97 -17.87 -13.74
CA ALA A 19 7.94 -18.21 -12.70
C ALA A 19 9.21 -17.34 -12.79
N THR A 20 9.76 -17.16 -13.98
CA THR A 20 10.91 -16.29 -14.24
C THR A 20 10.59 -14.83 -13.87
N ARG A 21 9.39 -14.36 -14.26
CA ARG A 21 8.94 -13.01 -13.92
C ARG A 21 8.81 -12.82 -12.39
N GLY A 22 8.28 -13.82 -11.68
CA GLY A 22 8.23 -13.83 -10.22
C GLY A 22 9.61 -13.73 -9.59
N LEU A 23 10.56 -14.55 -10.04
CA LEU A 23 11.94 -14.56 -9.54
C LEU A 23 12.64 -13.21 -9.75
N ILE A 24 12.45 -12.56 -10.90
CA ILE A 24 12.99 -11.20 -11.14
C ILE A 24 12.42 -10.19 -10.16
N LEU A 25 11.10 -10.22 -9.88
CA LEU A 25 10.46 -9.31 -8.95
C LEU A 25 10.93 -9.53 -7.50
N ASP A 26 11.10 -10.79 -7.08
CA ASP A 26 11.58 -11.12 -5.72
C ASP A 26 13.03 -10.68 -5.53
N THR A 27 13.88 -10.95 -6.52
CA THR A 27 15.28 -10.50 -6.51
C THR A 27 15.38 -8.97 -6.50
N ALA A 28 14.60 -8.29 -7.32
CA ALA A 28 14.59 -6.83 -7.37
C ALA A 28 14.12 -6.23 -6.04
N ARG A 29 13.04 -6.75 -5.43
CA ARG A 29 12.56 -6.33 -4.11
C ARG A 29 13.66 -6.46 -3.05
N GLN A 30 14.36 -7.59 -3.02
CA GLN A 30 15.48 -7.81 -2.11
C GLN A 30 16.58 -6.77 -2.31
N LEU A 31 17.00 -6.53 -3.56
CA LEU A 31 18.04 -5.55 -3.87
C LEU A 31 17.63 -4.12 -3.57
N PHE A 32 16.37 -3.74 -3.82
CA PHE A 32 15.85 -2.43 -3.45
C PHE A 32 15.86 -2.21 -1.93
N ARG A 33 15.55 -3.24 -1.15
CA ARG A 33 15.62 -3.20 0.31
C ARG A 33 17.05 -3.04 0.81
N ASP A 34 18.00 -3.79 0.24
CA ASP A 34 19.38 -3.89 0.74
C ASP A 34 20.27 -2.75 0.25
N ARG A 35 20.05 -2.21 -0.96
CA ARG A 35 20.90 -1.22 -1.64
C ARG A 35 20.16 0.07 -2.00
N GLY A 36 18.88 0.15 -1.73
CA GLY A 36 18.00 1.21 -2.21
C GLY A 36 17.72 1.14 -3.70
N TYR A 37 16.76 1.96 -4.16
CA TYR A 37 16.41 2.03 -5.59
C TYR A 37 17.58 2.55 -6.44
N ALA A 38 18.25 3.63 -6.00
CA ALA A 38 19.36 4.23 -6.75
C ALA A 38 20.56 3.27 -6.90
N GLY A 39 20.90 2.55 -5.83
CA GLY A 39 22.04 1.62 -5.81
C GLY A 39 21.79 0.26 -6.51
N THR A 40 20.57 0.03 -7.02
CA THR A 40 20.22 -1.22 -7.72
C THR A 40 20.22 -1.02 -9.23
N THR A 41 20.95 -1.87 -9.96
CA THR A 41 21.00 -1.85 -11.43
C THR A 41 20.27 -3.04 -12.04
N ILE A 42 19.94 -2.95 -13.34
CA ILE A 42 19.31 -4.05 -14.08
C ILE A 42 20.26 -5.26 -14.16
N GLU A 43 21.57 -5.02 -14.28
CA GLU A 43 22.60 -6.06 -14.31
C GLU A 43 22.67 -6.82 -12.98
N ALA A 44 22.58 -6.10 -11.85
CA ALA A 44 22.53 -6.71 -10.52
C ALA A 44 21.28 -7.57 -10.33
N ILE A 45 20.12 -7.10 -10.82
CA ILE A 45 18.87 -7.87 -10.79
C ILE A 45 19.00 -9.11 -11.66
N ALA A 46 19.55 -8.99 -12.89
CA ALA A 46 19.74 -10.10 -13.81
C ALA A 46 20.66 -11.18 -13.22
N ALA A 47 21.79 -10.76 -12.66
CA ALA A 47 22.74 -11.66 -11.99
C ALA A 47 22.11 -12.38 -10.79
N GLY A 48 21.39 -11.65 -9.92
CA GLY A 48 20.72 -12.23 -8.77
C GLY A 48 19.56 -13.17 -9.11
N ALA A 49 18.85 -12.90 -10.20
CA ALA A 49 17.76 -13.75 -10.68
C ALA A 49 18.24 -14.89 -11.60
N GLY A 50 19.54 -14.97 -11.92
CA GLY A 50 20.09 -16.00 -12.82
C GLY A 50 19.54 -15.93 -14.24
N VAL A 51 19.25 -14.71 -14.75
CA VAL A 51 18.71 -14.50 -16.10
C VAL A 51 19.59 -13.54 -16.91
N ALA A 52 19.47 -13.58 -18.24
CA ALA A 52 20.12 -12.60 -19.09
C ALA A 52 19.48 -11.21 -18.91
N VAL A 53 20.27 -10.14 -19.02
CA VAL A 53 19.80 -8.74 -18.98
C VAL A 53 18.70 -8.49 -20.01
N ASN A 54 18.83 -9.04 -21.23
CA ASN A 54 17.81 -8.94 -22.27
C ASN A 54 16.46 -9.57 -21.84
N THR A 55 16.47 -10.57 -20.97
CA THR A 55 15.25 -11.19 -20.44
C THR A 55 14.49 -10.18 -19.55
N ILE A 56 15.20 -9.38 -18.78
CA ILE A 56 14.60 -8.33 -17.96
C ILE A 56 13.98 -7.25 -18.83
N TYR A 57 14.75 -6.75 -19.83
CA TYR A 57 14.22 -5.74 -20.75
C TYR A 57 13.00 -6.24 -21.54
N ALA A 58 13.02 -7.48 -22.00
CA ALA A 58 11.88 -8.08 -22.69
C ALA A 58 10.64 -8.25 -21.78
N SER A 59 10.84 -8.48 -20.47
CA SER A 59 9.75 -8.73 -19.52
C SER A 59 9.18 -7.46 -18.89
N PHE A 60 10.00 -6.44 -18.67
CA PHE A 60 9.65 -5.25 -17.87
C PHE A 60 10.01 -3.93 -18.56
N GLY A 61 10.94 -3.89 -19.47
CA GLY A 61 11.40 -2.69 -20.17
C GLY A 61 12.31 -1.78 -19.35
N SER A 62 12.07 -1.59 -18.05
CA SER A 62 12.85 -0.68 -17.20
C SER A 62 12.86 -1.09 -15.73
N LYS A 63 13.83 -0.56 -14.96
CA LYS A 63 13.87 -0.69 -13.49
C LYS A 63 12.62 -0.12 -12.83
N ARG A 64 12.11 1.00 -13.32
CA ARG A 64 10.87 1.63 -12.88
C ARG A 64 9.67 0.69 -13.05
N SER A 65 9.53 0.06 -14.21
CA SER A 65 8.45 -0.90 -14.46
C SER A 65 8.52 -2.14 -13.55
N ILE A 66 9.72 -2.55 -13.14
CA ILE A 66 9.92 -3.59 -12.13
C ILE A 66 9.38 -3.13 -10.77
N LEU A 67 9.72 -1.92 -10.33
CA LEU A 67 9.22 -1.36 -9.07
C LEU A 67 7.69 -1.24 -9.07
N THR A 68 7.12 -0.76 -10.18
CA THR A 68 5.66 -0.69 -10.37
C THR A 68 5.01 -2.09 -10.32
N ALA A 69 5.62 -3.10 -10.95
CA ALA A 69 5.13 -4.47 -10.90
C ALA A 69 5.22 -5.09 -9.49
N ILE A 70 6.29 -4.80 -8.74
CA ILE A 70 6.42 -5.21 -7.33
C ILE A 70 5.28 -4.59 -6.50
N ARG A 71 5.02 -3.29 -6.65
CA ARG A 71 3.94 -2.58 -5.96
C ARG A 71 2.58 -3.18 -6.25
N LEU A 72 2.25 -3.41 -7.52
CA LEU A 72 0.95 -3.95 -7.92
C LEU A 72 0.74 -5.37 -7.38
N ARG A 73 1.75 -6.25 -7.48
CA ARG A 73 1.70 -7.60 -6.94
C ARG A 73 1.50 -7.61 -5.42
N TRP A 74 2.21 -6.74 -4.72
CA TRP A 74 2.06 -6.60 -3.28
C TRP A 74 0.67 -6.12 -2.86
N LEU A 75 0.12 -5.08 -3.51
CA LEU A 75 -1.23 -4.57 -3.21
C LEU A 75 -2.31 -5.65 -3.41
N GLU A 76 -2.16 -6.48 -4.45
CA GLU A 76 -3.04 -7.61 -4.71
C GLU A 76 -2.92 -8.68 -3.61
N GLN A 77 -1.70 -9.10 -3.27
CA GLN A 77 -1.44 -10.12 -2.25
C GLN A 77 -1.86 -9.68 -0.84
N ALA A 78 -1.75 -8.40 -0.52
CA ALA A 78 -2.17 -7.83 0.75
C ALA A 78 -3.69 -7.52 0.79
N GLU A 79 -4.45 -7.90 -0.23
CA GLU A 79 -5.90 -7.68 -0.36
C GLU A 79 -6.33 -6.20 -0.14
N VAL A 80 -5.42 -5.26 -0.40
CA VAL A 80 -5.66 -3.83 -0.14
C VAL A 80 -6.96 -3.32 -0.77
N PRO A 81 -7.30 -3.64 -2.04
CA PRO A 81 -8.56 -3.17 -2.63
C PRO A 81 -9.81 -3.68 -1.90
N ARG A 82 -9.79 -4.93 -1.41
CA ARG A 82 -10.91 -5.53 -0.69
C ARG A 82 -11.10 -4.88 0.68
N LEU A 83 -10.01 -4.77 1.46
CA LEU A 83 -10.04 -4.17 2.79
C LEU A 83 -10.42 -2.68 2.74
N ASP A 84 -9.95 -1.96 1.71
CA ASP A 84 -10.31 -0.56 1.49
C ASP A 84 -11.81 -0.41 1.18
N ALA A 85 -12.36 -1.28 0.34
CA ALA A 85 -13.80 -1.28 0.05
C ALA A 85 -14.63 -1.61 1.29
N GLU A 86 -14.21 -2.58 2.10
CA GLU A 86 -14.85 -2.95 3.36
C GLU A 86 -14.89 -1.77 4.34
N ALA A 87 -13.74 -1.11 4.58
CA ALA A 87 -13.66 0.05 5.44
C ALA A 87 -14.51 1.22 4.93
N ASN A 88 -14.54 1.45 3.61
CA ASN A 88 -15.33 2.54 3.03
C ASN A 88 -16.84 2.30 3.09
N SER A 89 -17.30 1.05 3.09
CA SER A 89 -18.71 0.68 3.19
C SER A 89 -19.25 0.64 4.63
N GLU A 90 -18.37 0.59 5.63
CA GLU A 90 -18.77 0.50 7.05
C GLU A 90 -19.41 1.82 7.52
N PRO A 91 -20.69 1.80 7.97
CA PRO A 91 -21.38 3.03 8.39
C PRO A 91 -21.01 3.51 9.79
N ASP A 92 -20.58 2.61 10.70
CA ASP A 92 -20.19 2.96 12.06
C ASP A 92 -18.77 3.54 12.07
N PRO A 93 -18.56 4.77 12.56
CA PRO A 93 -17.24 5.40 12.57
C PRO A 93 -16.17 4.61 13.31
N ALA A 94 -16.51 4.01 14.46
CA ALA A 94 -15.54 3.25 15.26
C ALA A 94 -15.08 1.99 14.52
N ARG A 95 -16.01 1.25 13.94
CA ARG A 95 -15.69 0.08 13.11
C ARG A 95 -14.95 0.46 11.84
N ARG A 96 -15.34 1.55 11.19
CA ARG A 96 -14.65 2.07 10.00
C ARG A 96 -13.18 2.35 10.28
N PHE A 97 -12.88 3.08 11.35
CA PHE A 97 -11.49 3.37 11.71
C PHE A 97 -10.72 2.14 12.20
N ALA A 98 -11.37 1.18 12.85
CA ALA A 98 -10.75 -0.10 13.18
C ALA A 98 -10.37 -0.89 11.90
N LEU A 99 -11.26 -0.95 10.91
CA LEU A 99 -10.97 -1.57 9.60
C LEU A 99 -9.85 -0.84 8.85
N MET A 100 -9.83 0.49 8.90
CA MET A 100 -8.76 1.29 8.31
C MET A 100 -7.42 1.05 9.01
N ALA A 101 -7.40 1.03 10.33
CA ALA A 101 -6.18 0.75 11.10
C ALA A 101 -5.63 -0.64 10.76
N ARG A 102 -6.51 -1.63 10.68
CA ARG A 102 -6.16 -2.99 10.21
C ARG A 102 -5.60 -2.99 8.80
N LEU A 103 -6.24 -2.28 7.86
CA LEU A 103 -5.76 -2.13 6.48
C LEU A 103 -4.33 -1.60 6.45
N PHE A 104 -4.05 -0.49 7.14
CA PHE A 104 -2.72 0.13 7.15
C PHE A 104 -1.68 -0.72 7.86
N ARG A 105 -2.06 -1.39 8.98
CA ARG A 105 -1.20 -2.38 9.62
C ARG A 105 -0.79 -3.48 8.64
N GLN A 106 -1.75 -4.17 8.01
CA GLN A 106 -1.46 -5.27 7.07
C GLN A 106 -0.62 -4.80 5.88
N GLN A 107 -0.93 -3.60 5.38
CA GLN A 107 -0.20 -2.98 4.30
C GLN A 107 1.28 -2.76 4.66
N TYR A 108 1.56 -2.22 5.84
CA TYR A 108 2.94 -1.94 6.24
C TYR A 108 3.67 -3.18 6.79
N GLU A 109 2.98 -4.08 7.45
CA GLU A 109 3.56 -5.34 7.92
C GLU A 109 4.06 -6.20 6.75
N SER A 110 3.34 -6.22 5.62
CA SER A 110 3.69 -7.01 4.43
C SER A 110 4.58 -6.28 3.42
N GLY A 111 4.65 -4.93 3.44
CA GLY A 111 5.27 -4.17 2.36
C GLY A 111 5.86 -2.82 2.73
N LEU A 112 6.26 -2.61 3.98
CA LEU A 112 6.96 -1.37 4.37
C LEU A 112 8.19 -1.11 3.51
N ASP A 113 8.98 -2.15 3.22
CA ASP A 113 10.15 -2.09 2.36
C ASP A 113 9.81 -1.60 0.94
N ILE A 114 8.67 -2.02 0.39
CA ILE A 114 8.18 -1.59 -0.92
C ILE A 114 7.79 -0.11 -0.88
N VAL A 115 7.06 0.30 0.16
CA VAL A 115 6.64 1.70 0.31
C VAL A 115 7.85 2.62 0.45
N LEU A 116 8.85 2.23 1.26
CA LEU A 116 10.10 3.00 1.42
C LEU A 116 10.91 3.05 0.11
N ALA A 117 10.99 1.93 -0.62
CA ALA A 117 11.66 1.90 -1.93
C ALA A 117 10.99 2.83 -2.96
N ILE A 118 9.64 2.90 -2.95
CA ILE A 118 8.87 3.80 -3.81
C ILE A 118 9.16 5.27 -3.47
N PHE A 119 9.17 5.65 -2.19
CA PHE A 119 9.49 7.03 -1.80
C PHE A 119 10.93 7.40 -2.16
N SER A 120 11.89 6.52 -1.84
CA SER A 120 13.30 6.74 -2.23
C SER A 120 13.48 6.85 -3.75
N ALA A 121 12.75 6.04 -4.53
CA ALA A 121 12.80 6.13 -5.99
C ALA A 121 12.25 7.46 -6.50
N ALA A 122 11.14 7.96 -5.93
CA ALA A 122 10.53 9.23 -6.33
C ALA A 122 11.40 10.47 -6.00
N GLU A 123 12.32 10.36 -5.05
CA GLU A 123 13.29 11.43 -4.73
C GLU A 123 14.38 11.56 -5.79
N VAL A 124 14.79 10.46 -6.43
CA VAL A 124 15.94 10.42 -7.35
C VAL A 124 15.56 10.20 -8.82
N ASP A 125 14.32 9.80 -9.09
CA ASP A 125 13.83 9.50 -10.44
C ASP A 125 12.56 10.31 -10.73
N PRO A 126 12.67 11.40 -11.53
CA PRO A 126 11.52 12.27 -11.86
C PRO A 126 10.38 11.54 -12.57
N GLU A 127 10.69 10.47 -13.33
CA GLU A 127 9.66 9.69 -14.02
C GLU A 127 8.88 8.82 -13.04
N VAL A 128 9.54 8.23 -12.04
CA VAL A 128 8.86 7.55 -10.92
C VAL A 128 7.95 8.53 -10.18
N LYS A 129 8.45 9.73 -9.89
CA LYS A 129 7.66 10.77 -9.23
C LYS A 129 6.43 11.15 -10.04
N ALA A 130 6.56 11.31 -11.35
CA ALA A 130 5.44 11.63 -12.24
C ALA A 130 4.40 10.51 -12.29
N GLU A 131 4.82 9.24 -12.35
CA GLU A 131 3.93 8.08 -12.31
C GLU A 131 3.17 7.94 -10.98
N LEU A 132 3.75 8.37 -9.88
CA LEU A 132 3.14 8.28 -8.55
C LEU A 132 2.17 9.43 -8.24
N GLN A 133 2.24 10.56 -8.91
CA GLN A 133 1.36 11.71 -8.66
C GLN A 133 -0.12 11.37 -8.79
N PRO A 134 -0.60 10.73 -9.88
CA PRO A 134 -2.00 10.33 -9.99
C PRO A 134 -2.42 9.38 -8.85
N VAL A 135 -1.59 8.40 -8.52
CA VAL A 135 -1.84 7.44 -7.44
C VAL A 135 -1.97 8.12 -6.09
N ALA A 136 -1.10 9.10 -5.81
CA ALA A 136 -1.18 9.91 -4.59
C ALA A 136 -2.45 10.76 -4.53
N GLY A 137 -2.86 11.33 -5.68
CA GLY A 137 -4.11 12.07 -5.82
C GLY A 137 -5.33 11.20 -5.56
N GLU A 138 -5.40 10.03 -6.18
CA GLU A 138 -6.48 9.06 -5.98
C GLU A 138 -6.55 8.59 -4.51
N ARG A 139 -5.39 8.30 -3.89
CA ARG A 139 -5.32 7.96 -2.46
C ARG A 139 -5.84 9.11 -1.59
N ALA A 140 -5.45 10.35 -1.88
CA ALA A 140 -5.91 11.51 -1.12
C ALA A 140 -7.42 11.73 -1.26
N ALA A 141 -7.98 11.60 -2.46
CA ALA A 141 -9.43 11.70 -2.72
C ALA A 141 -10.20 10.59 -2.00
N ARG A 142 -9.68 9.36 -1.99
CA ARG A 142 -10.29 8.22 -1.30
C ARG A 142 -10.33 8.44 0.22
N LEU A 143 -9.22 8.88 0.84
CA LEU A 143 -9.18 9.18 2.26
C LEU A 143 -10.09 10.36 2.65
N GLU A 144 -10.25 11.34 1.76
CA GLU A 144 -11.25 12.40 1.94
C GLU A 144 -12.68 11.86 1.86
N GLY A 145 -12.94 10.91 0.96
CA GLY A 145 -14.20 10.19 0.84
C GLY A 145 -14.59 9.44 2.12
N VAL A 146 -13.61 8.82 2.80
CA VAL A 146 -13.82 8.17 4.11
C VAL A 146 -14.39 9.16 5.12
N VAL A 147 -13.79 10.36 5.22
CA VAL A 147 -14.23 11.39 6.17
C VAL A 147 -15.60 11.93 5.80
N LYS A 148 -15.86 12.18 4.51
CA LYS A 148 -17.18 12.63 4.02
C LYS A 148 -18.31 11.64 4.31
N GLY A 149 -17.99 10.35 4.31
CA GLY A 149 -18.95 9.26 4.54
C GLY A 149 -19.19 8.93 6.02
N LEU A 150 -18.62 9.66 6.98
CA LEU A 150 -18.83 9.40 8.40
C LEU A 150 -20.26 9.77 8.81
N ARG A 151 -21.03 8.78 9.26
CA ARG A 151 -22.36 9.00 9.89
C ARG A 151 -22.16 9.64 11.26
N GLY A 152 -22.96 10.67 11.56
CA GLY A 152 -22.79 11.48 12.77
C GLY A 152 -21.80 12.63 12.60
N GLY A 153 -21.09 12.69 11.46
CA GLY A 153 -20.21 13.79 11.11
C GLY A 153 -18.84 13.73 11.78
N ILE A 154 -18.13 14.83 11.66
CA ILE A 154 -16.83 15.08 12.30
C ILE A 154 -17.03 15.96 13.52
N ARG A 155 -16.08 15.96 14.44
CA ARG A 155 -16.16 16.74 15.67
C ARG A 155 -16.35 18.24 15.38
N PRO A 156 -17.08 18.99 16.27
CA PRO A 156 -17.30 20.42 16.12
C PRO A 156 -15.99 21.20 15.95
N GLY A 157 -15.98 22.17 15.05
CA GLY A 157 -14.80 23.00 14.75
C GLY A 157 -13.78 22.38 13.78
N LEU A 158 -13.93 21.11 13.40
CA LEU A 158 -13.10 20.46 12.40
C LEU A 158 -13.79 20.53 11.03
N THR A 159 -13.06 20.90 9.98
CA THR A 159 -13.57 20.83 8.59
C THR A 159 -13.21 19.48 7.96
N ILE A 160 -13.97 19.02 6.96
CA ILE A 160 -13.66 17.78 6.20
C ILE A 160 -12.22 17.80 5.68
N ARG A 161 -11.77 18.95 5.14
CA ARG A 161 -10.40 19.10 4.63
C ARG A 161 -9.34 18.89 5.72
N ARG A 162 -9.55 19.45 6.92
CA ARG A 162 -8.64 19.26 8.07
C ARG A 162 -8.68 17.83 8.59
N ALA A 163 -9.85 17.25 8.73
CA ALA A 163 -10.03 15.85 9.14
C ALA A 163 -9.34 14.88 8.16
N ALA A 164 -9.50 15.07 6.85
CA ALA A 164 -8.78 14.30 5.83
C ALA A 164 -7.27 14.53 5.89
N GLY A 165 -6.83 15.73 6.27
CA GLY A 165 -5.41 16.04 6.52
C GLY A 165 -4.85 15.23 7.69
N LEU A 166 -5.57 15.19 8.83
CA LEU A 166 -5.20 14.38 9.99
C LEU A 166 -5.14 12.89 9.63
N LEU A 167 -6.17 12.37 8.95
CA LEU A 167 -6.19 10.99 8.49
C LEU A 167 -4.96 10.67 7.63
N ARG A 168 -4.67 11.49 6.61
CA ARG A 168 -3.50 11.31 5.76
C ARG A 168 -2.18 11.33 6.52
N ALA A 169 -2.05 12.20 7.52
CA ALA A 169 -0.83 12.31 8.33
C ALA A 169 -0.62 11.06 9.21
N LEU A 170 -1.68 10.60 9.88
CA LEU A 170 -1.61 9.47 10.82
C LEU A 170 -1.38 8.12 10.11
N VAL A 171 -1.82 7.99 8.84
CA VAL A 171 -1.64 6.76 8.06
C VAL A 171 -0.39 6.79 7.16
N GLN A 172 0.66 7.48 7.56
CA GLN A 172 1.93 7.48 6.82
C GLN A 172 2.82 6.29 7.24
N ALA A 173 3.58 5.76 6.28
CA ALA A 173 4.48 4.63 6.51
C ALA A 173 5.57 4.92 7.54
N ASN A 174 6.04 6.17 7.63
CA ASN A 174 7.02 6.60 8.61
C ASN A 174 6.51 6.52 10.05
N ILE A 175 5.20 6.69 10.29
CA ILE A 175 4.59 6.49 11.62
C ILE A 175 4.69 5.02 12.02
N TYR A 176 4.31 4.10 11.13
CA TYR A 176 4.45 2.67 11.37
C TYR A 176 5.92 2.28 11.59
N GLN A 177 6.82 2.79 10.76
CA GLN A 177 8.25 2.53 10.89
C GLN A 177 8.79 3.00 12.24
N GLU A 178 8.40 4.20 12.70
CA GLU A 178 8.84 4.73 13.98
C GLU A 178 8.31 3.91 15.16
N LEU A 179 7.00 3.65 15.19
CA LEU A 179 6.38 2.98 16.32
C LEU A 179 6.73 1.48 16.38
N VAL A 180 6.58 0.76 15.27
CA VAL A 180 6.74 -0.70 15.25
C VAL A 180 8.20 -1.10 15.08
N VAL A 181 8.92 -0.52 14.09
CA VAL A 181 10.26 -1.00 13.76
C VAL A 181 11.31 -0.42 14.71
N ARG A 182 11.22 0.88 15.05
CA ARG A 182 12.23 1.56 15.86
C ARG A 182 11.91 1.55 17.35
N SER A 183 10.63 1.77 17.71
CA SER A 183 10.20 1.84 19.11
C SER A 183 9.72 0.51 19.69
N GLY A 184 9.66 -0.56 18.87
CA GLY A 184 9.38 -1.92 19.33
C GLY A 184 7.92 -2.21 19.68
N TRP A 185 6.96 -1.40 19.18
CA TRP A 185 5.55 -1.70 19.35
C TRP A 185 5.19 -2.98 18.60
N SER A 186 4.23 -3.73 19.12
CA SER A 186 3.63 -4.79 18.32
C SER A 186 2.75 -4.19 17.21
N PRO A 187 2.58 -4.89 16.07
CA PRO A 187 1.63 -4.48 15.04
C PRO A 187 0.20 -4.32 15.58
N ASP A 188 -0.19 -5.14 16.58
CA ASP A 188 -1.50 -5.04 17.25
C ASP A 188 -1.62 -3.75 18.10
N ASP A 189 -0.54 -3.32 18.75
CA ASP A 189 -0.52 -2.05 19.50
C ASP A 189 -0.67 -0.86 18.55
N TYR A 190 0.03 -0.89 17.42
CA TYR A 190 -0.11 0.12 16.37
C TYR A 190 -1.55 0.20 15.84
N GLU A 191 -2.18 -0.95 15.53
CA GLU A 191 -3.55 -1.00 15.03
C GLU A 191 -4.53 -0.39 16.03
N ARG A 192 -4.45 -0.79 17.31
CA ARG A 192 -5.30 -0.24 18.37
C ARG A 192 -5.11 1.26 18.56
N TRP A 193 -3.85 1.69 18.63
CA TRP A 193 -3.51 3.10 18.76
C TRP A 193 -4.04 3.93 17.59
N LEU A 194 -3.84 3.47 16.37
CA LEU A 194 -4.28 4.20 15.16
C LEU A 194 -5.81 4.32 15.14
N ALA A 195 -6.55 3.24 15.41
CA ALA A 195 -8.01 3.24 15.44
C ALA A 195 -8.54 4.24 16.49
N THR A 196 -8.00 4.20 17.71
CA THR A 196 -8.38 5.10 18.81
C THR A 196 -8.06 6.54 18.47
N THR A 197 -6.85 6.82 18.00
CA THR A 197 -6.40 8.17 17.63
C THR A 197 -7.26 8.77 16.52
N LEU A 198 -7.60 7.98 15.48
CA LEU A 198 -8.48 8.45 14.40
C LEU A 198 -9.88 8.81 14.93
N MET A 199 -10.44 7.99 15.82
CA MET A 199 -11.74 8.30 16.45
C MET A 199 -11.68 9.59 17.25
N GLU A 200 -10.75 9.73 18.18
CA GLU A 200 -10.59 10.89 19.04
C GLU A 200 -10.34 12.17 18.25
N GLN A 201 -9.47 12.10 17.24
CA GLN A 201 -9.07 13.31 16.49
C GLN A 201 -10.09 13.74 15.43
N ILE A 202 -10.88 12.83 14.88
CA ILE A 202 -11.78 13.13 13.76
C ILE A 202 -13.24 13.20 14.20
N VAL A 203 -13.72 12.27 15.01
CA VAL A 203 -15.12 12.22 15.46
C VAL A 203 -15.27 12.87 16.82
N GLY A 204 -14.26 12.76 17.69
CA GLY A 204 -14.31 13.19 19.08
C GLY A 204 -14.93 12.12 19.99
N ASP A 205 -15.03 12.43 21.26
CA ASP A 205 -15.74 11.59 22.22
C ASP A 205 -17.20 11.46 21.78
N ALA A 206 -17.69 10.23 21.67
CA ALA A 206 -19.12 10.02 21.48
C ALA A 206 -19.86 10.78 22.59
N PRO A 207 -20.92 11.57 22.28
CA PRO A 207 -21.69 12.19 23.34
C PRO A 207 -22.13 11.08 24.29
N ALA A 208 -21.82 11.27 25.59
CA ALA A 208 -22.26 10.34 26.62
C ALA A 208 -23.73 10.01 26.38
N ARG A 209 -24.07 8.72 26.21
CA ARG A 209 -25.47 8.31 26.10
C ARG A 209 -26.22 8.93 27.27
N PRO A 210 -27.30 9.67 27.04
CA PRO A 210 -28.15 10.11 28.16
C PRO A 210 -28.64 8.86 28.89
N ALA A 211 -28.50 8.90 30.20
CA ALA A 211 -28.90 7.85 31.12
C ALA A 211 -30.42 7.59 31.06
#